data_3dee94261a835cbddd62ec8c4725520b
#
_entry.id   3dee94261a835cbddd62ec8c4725520b
#
_cell.length_a   1.000
_cell.length_b   1.000
_cell.length_c   1.000
_cell.angle_alpha   90.00
_cell.angle_beta   90.00
_cell.angle_gamma   90.00
#
_symmetry.space_group_name_H-M   'P 1'
#
loop_
_entity.id
_entity.type
_entity.pdbx_description
1 polymer ?
#
loop_
_entity_poly.entity_id
_entity_poly.type
_entity_poly.pdbx_seq_one_letter_code
_entity_poly.pdbx_strand_id
1 'polypeptide(L)'
;MRRLCPKCGKPVQVGQQCPRCKPVVGKRASHGTRTREQEAKRLGQNPWRTEYASRQYRAARQRVLQATQGRCAKCGRVIAYMAKGTWTMRKGAGGVHHIKALSQGGASAATNLIPLCSKCHNAIDAERRRRG
;
A
#
# COMPACT_ATOMS: atom_id res chain seq x y z
N MET A 1 -46.23 -0.57 -3.61
CA MET A 1 -46.07 -1.01 -2.22
C MET A 1 -44.98 -0.22 -1.52
N ARG A 2 -45.24 0.23 -0.34
CA ARG A 2 -44.26 0.93 0.51
C ARG A 2 -43.88 0.06 1.70
N ARG A 3 -42.63 0.10 2.12
CA ARG A 3 -42.15 -0.53 3.35
C ARG A 3 -41.52 0.53 4.25
N LEU A 4 -41.43 0.25 5.51
CA LEU A 4 -40.71 1.15 6.43
C LEU A 4 -39.20 0.91 6.31
N CYS A 5 -38.45 1.98 6.27
CA CYS A 5 -36.99 1.90 6.30
C CYS A 5 -36.53 1.33 7.65
N PRO A 6 -35.74 0.24 7.68
CA PRO A 6 -35.30 -0.38 8.93
C PRO A 6 -34.39 0.50 9.78
N LYS A 7 -33.82 1.56 9.20
CA LYS A 7 -32.93 2.48 9.92
C LYS A 7 -33.63 3.70 10.51
N CYS A 8 -34.58 4.31 9.80
CA CYS A 8 -35.21 5.56 10.22
C CYS A 8 -36.76 5.48 10.33
N GLY A 9 -37.38 4.33 10.04
CA GLY A 9 -38.82 4.12 10.12
C GLY A 9 -39.65 4.86 9.06
N LYS A 10 -39.06 5.59 8.12
CA LYS A 10 -39.84 6.31 7.10
C LYS A 10 -40.28 5.39 5.96
N PRO A 11 -41.46 5.67 5.35
CA PRO A 11 -41.92 4.88 4.22
C PRO A 11 -41.04 5.07 2.98
N VAL A 12 -40.63 3.95 2.39
CA VAL A 12 -39.86 3.87 1.12
C VAL A 12 -40.54 2.88 0.19
N GLN A 13 -40.41 3.09 -1.10
CA GLN A 13 -40.90 2.14 -2.10
C GLN A 13 -40.08 0.84 -2.03
N VAL A 14 -40.77 -0.29 -2.19
CA VAL A 14 -40.11 -1.60 -2.24
C VAL A 14 -39.11 -1.62 -3.41
N GLY A 15 -37.87 -2.04 -3.14
CA GLY A 15 -36.80 -2.05 -4.14
C GLY A 15 -35.96 -0.77 -4.20
N GLN A 16 -36.39 0.31 -3.53
CA GLN A 16 -35.61 1.54 -3.48
C GLN A 16 -34.90 1.72 -2.14
N GLN A 17 -33.75 2.34 -2.17
CA GLN A 17 -33.02 2.74 -0.96
C GLN A 17 -33.64 4.01 -0.36
N CYS A 18 -33.70 4.05 0.98
CA CYS A 18 -34.20 5.25 1.65
C CYS A 18 -33.35 6.48 1.31
N PRO A 19 -33.92 7.56 0.75
CA PRO A 19 -33.15 8.74 0.37
C PRO A 19 -32.40 9.39 1.52
N ARG A 20 -32.97 9.28 2.75
CA ARG A 20 -32.38 9.88 3.96
C ARG A 20 -31.26 9.00 4.56
N CYS A 21 -31.41 7.68 4.49
CA CYS A 21 -30.45 6.72 5.01
C CYS A 21 -29.52 6.17 3.92
N LYS A 22 -29.70 6.61 2.69
CA LYS A 22 -28.77 6.32 1.62
C LYS A 22 -27.38 6.70 2.12
N PRO A 23 -26.43 5.75 2.22
CA PRO A 23 -25.08 6.18 2.48
C PRO A 23 -24.78 7.22 1.40
N VAL A 24 -24.37 8.40 1.81
CA VAL A 24 -23.67 9.30 0.89
C VAL A 24 -22.44 8.51 0.48
N VAL A 25 -22.60 7.75 -0.58
CA VAL A 25 -21.45 7.23 -1.30
C VAL A 25 -20.82 8.50 -1.87
N GLY A 26 -20.05 9.16 -1.02
CA GLY A 26 -19.03 10.04 -1.53
C GLY A 26 -18.38 9.17 -2.59
N LYS A 27 -18.43 9.62 -3.84
CA LYS A 27 -17.69 8.99 -4.92
C LYS A 27 -16.33 8.73 -4.29
N ARG A 28 -16.06 7.49 -3.87
CA ARG A 28 -14.69 7.09 -3.59
C ARG A 28 -14.00 7.56 -4.84
N ALA A 29 -13.19 8.61 -4.69
CA ALA A 29 -12.34 9.00 -5.78
C ALA A 29 -11.72 7.68 -6.19
N SER A 30 -12.23 7.10 -7.26
CA SER A 30 -11.58 5.99 -7.88
C SER A 30 -10.18 6.55 -8.04
N HIS A 31 -9.20 5.94 -7.41
CA HIS A 31 -7.81 6.23 -7.73
C HIS A 31 -7.72 5.81 -9.19
N GLY A 32 -8.16 6.73 -10.04
CA GLY A 32 -8.24 6.53 -11.47
C GLY A 32 -6.87 6.04 -11.88
N THR A 33 -6.85 4.95 -12.61
CA THR A 33 -5.62 4.44 -13.22
C THR A 33 -4.97 5.64 -13.90
N ARG A 34 -3.76 6.01 -13.44
CA ARG A 34 -3.04 7.15 -14.02
C ARG A 34 -2.97 7.01 -15.52
N THR A 35 -3.17 8.09 -16.24
CA THR A 35 -2.96 8.09 -17.67
C THR A 35 -1.48 7.84 -17.96
N ARG A 36 -1.19 7.31 -19.14
CA ARG A 36 0.19 7.08 -19.60
C ARG A 36 1.05 8.35 -19.51
N GLU A 37 0.47 9.50 -19.81
CA GLU A 37 1.13 10.81 -19.74
C GLU A 37 1.45 11.22 -18.30
N GLN A 38 0.51 11.01 -17.38
CA GLN A 38 0.73 11.28 -15.96
C GLN A 38 1.82 10.39 -15.37
N GLU A 39 1.87 9.14 -15.77
CA GLU A 39 2.91 8.21 -15.33
C GLU A 39 4.28 8.58 -15.94
N ALA A 40 4.34 8.93 -17.22
CA ALA A 40 5.57 9.40 -17.87
C ALA A 40 6.13 10.66 -17.19
N LYS A 41 5.27 11.62 -16.86
CA LYS A 41 5.66 12.84 -16.13
C LYS A 41 6.21 12.51 -14.74
N ARG A 42 5.53 11.60 -14.02
CA ARG A 42 5.97 11.15 -12.69
C ARG A 42 7.33 10.47 -12.71
N LEU A 43 7.57 9.60 -13.70
CA LEU A 43 8.86 8.92 -13.88
C LEU A 43 9.96 9.90 -14.27
N GLY A 44 9.66 10.89 -15.12
CA GLY A 44 10.60 11.95 -15.47
C GLY A 44 11.04 12.79 -14.27
N GLN A 45 10.14 13.08 -13.35
CA GLN A 45 10.43 13.80 -12.10
C GLN A 45 11.13 12.94 -11.04
N ASN A 46 10.91 11.62 -11.08
CA ASN A 46 11.39 10.68 -10.07
C ASN A 46 11.95 9.42 -10.77
N PRO A 47 13.08 9.51 -11.48
CA PRO A 47 13.60 8.41 -12.28
C PRO A 47 13.95 7.16 -11.45
N TRP A 48 14.28 7.29 -10.17
CA TRP A 48 14.54 6.16 -9.26
C TRP A 48 13.33 5.24 -9.06
N ARG A 49 12.11 5.68 -9.40
CA ARG A 49 10.90 4.85 -9.27
C ARG A 49 10.89 3.64 -10.21
N THR A 50 11.61 3.72 -11.31
CA THR A 50 11.77 2.59 -12.24
C THR A 50 12.49 1.41 -11.60
N GLU A 51 13.32 1.67 -10.59
CA GLU A 51 14.06 0.66 -9.85
C GLU A 51 13.15 -0.36 -9.16
N TYR A 52 11.97 0.06 -8.68
CA TYR A 52 10.99 -0.85 -8.07
C TYR A 52 10.45 -1.93 -9.03
N ALA A 53 10.54 -1.70 -10.34
CA ALA A 53 10.19 -2.66 -11.36
C ALA A 53 11.40 -3.51 -11.82
N SER A 54 12.60 -3.19 -11.37
CA SER A 54 13.81 -3.90 -11.77
C SER A 54 13.82 -5.35 -11.28
N ARG A 55 14.49 -6.21 -12.06
CA ARG A 55 14.72 -7.61 -11.68
C ARG A 55 15.56 -7.71 -10.40
N GLN A 56 16.53 -6.84 -10.26
CA GLN A 56 17.40 -6.77 -9.09
C GLN A 56 16.63 -6.46 -7.82
N TYR A 57 15.78 -5.46 -7.85
CA TYR A 57 14.92 -5.12 -6.71
C TYR A 57 13.98 -6.28 -6.33
N ARG A 58 13.33 -6.88 -7.32
CA ARG A 58 12.43 -8.02 -7.07
C ARG A 58 13.15 -9.20 -6.42
N ALA A 59 14.33 -9.55 -6.91
CA ALA A 59 15.14 -10.62 -6.34
C ALA A 59 15.61 -10.29 -4.91
N ALA A 60 16.09 -9.08 -4.68
CA ALA A 60 16.51 -8.62 -3.36
C ALA A 60 15.35 -8.60 -2.35
N ARG A 61 14.18 -8.16 -2.78
CA ARG A 61 12.96 -8.18 -1.99
C ARG A 61 12.57 -9.59 -1.55
N GLN A 62 12.61 -10.56 -2.46
CA GLN A 62 12.33 -11.97 -2.14
C GLN A 62 13.33 -12.52 -1.11
N ARG A 63 14.59 -12.22 -1.25
CA ARG A 63 15.65 -12.63 -0.29
C ARG A 63 15.40 -12.08 1.11
N VAL A 64 15.04 -10.80 1.20
CA VAL A 64 14.77 -10.14 2.48
C VAL A 64 13.53 -10.73 3.16
N LEU A 65 12.46 -10.96 2.39
CA LEU A 65 11.24 -11.58 2.91
C LEU A 65 11.49 -13.03 3.33
N GLN A 66 12.29 -13.76 2.60
CA GLN A 66 12.71 -15.13 2.97
C GLN A 66 13.51 -15.13 4.28
N ALA A 67 14.46 -14.23 4.44
CA ALA A 67 15.29 -14.14 5.66
C ALA A 67 14.45 -13.79 6.91
N THR A 68 13.42 -12.96 6.75
CA THR A 68 12.52 -12.55 7.84
C THR A 68 11.27 -13.42 7.96
N GLN A 69 11.09 -14.41 7.09
CA GLN A 69 9.88 -15.24 7.02
C GLN A 69 8.59 -14.42 6.88
N GLY A 70 8.64 -13.38 6.06
CA GLY A 70 7.52 -12.49 5.83
C GLY A 70 7.08 -11.64 7.02
N ARG A 71 7.99 -11.36 7.95
CA ARG A 71 7.73 -10.61 9.18
C ARG A 71 8.38 -9.23 9.14
N CYS A 72 7.75 -8.27 9.82
CA CYS A 72 8.37 -6.97 10.09
C CYS A 72 9.67 -7.15 10.89
N ALA A 73 10.75 -6.54 10.41
CA ALA A 73 12.06 -6.65 11.08
C ALA A 73 12.10 -5.96 12.46
N LYS A 74 11.19 -5.02 12.73
CA LYS A 74 11.13 -4.30 14.01
C LYS A 74 10.20 -4.95 15.03
N CYS A 75 8.96 -5.23 14.67
CA CYS A 75 7.92 -5.69 15.61
C CYS A 75 7.55 -7.17 15.44
N GLY A 76 8.03 -7.85 14.41
CA GLY A 76 7.76 -9.26 14.15
C GLY A 76 6.37 -9.56 13.58
N ARG A 77 5.56 -8.55 13.29
CA ARG A 77 4.22 -8.74 12.70
C ARG A 77 4.32 -9.38 11.33
N VAL A 78 3.44 -10.34 11.05
CA VAL A 78 3.36 -10.97 9.71
C VAL A 78 2.84 -9.97 8.70
N ILE A 79 3.62 -9.69 7.66
CA ILE A 79 3.31 -8.74 6.58
C ILE A 79 3.26 -9.38 5.20
N ALA A 80 3.80 -10.57 5.07
CA ALA A 80 3.83 -11.31 3.81
C ALA A 80 3.57 -12.79 4.03
N TYR A 81 3.20 -13.48 2.97
CA TYR A 81 2.96 -14.92 2.98
C TYR A 81 3.51 -15.56 1.70
N MET A 82 3.78 -16.84 1.76
CA MET A 82 4.21 -17.61 0.59
C MET A 82 2.99 -18.02 -0.26
N ALA A 83 2.99 -17.63 -1.52
CA ALA A 83 2.00 -18.04 -2.50
C ALA A 83 2.70 -18.48 -3.78
N LYS A 84 2.41 -19.69 -4.24
CA LYS A 84 2.99 -20.25 -5.48
C LYS A 84 4.53 -20.14 -5.55
N GLY A 85 5.22 -20.39 -4.43
CA GLY A 85 6.68 -20.31 -4.34
C GLY A 85 7.26 -18.90 -4.31
N THR A 86 6.43 -17.88 -4.16
CA THR A 86 6.86 -16.47 -4.14
C THR A 86 6.30 -15.76 -2.90
N TRP A 87 7.09 -14.94 -2.25
CA TRP A 87 6.64 -14.08 -1.16
C TRP A 87 5.72 -12.98 -1.70
N THR A 88 4.52 -12.91 -1.12
CA THR A 88 3.49 -11.94 -1.50
C THR A 88 3.14 -11.08 -0.29
N MET A 89 3.15 -9.77 -0.46
CA MET A 89 2.78 -8.84 0.60
C MET A 89 1.27 -8.91 0.88
N ARG A 90 0.91 -8.91 2.15
CA ARG A 90 -0.48 -8.71 2.56
C ARG A 90 -0.91 -7.29 2.25
N LYS A 91 -2.07 -7.11 1.66
CA LYS A 91 -2.60 -5.80 1.31
C LYS A 91 -2.70 -4.91 2.56
N GLY A 92 -2.08 -3.74 2.51
CA GLY A 92 -2.10 -2.78 3.60
C GLY A 92 -1.25 -3.12 4.83
N ALA A 93 -0.56 -4.27 4.82
CA ALA A 93 0.23 -4.71 5.98
C ALA A 93 1.57 -3.99 6.11
N GLY A 94 2.13 -3.52 5.01
CA GLY A 94 3.43 -2.85 4.99
C GLY A 94 4.16 -3.00 3.67
N GLY A 95 5.45 -2.93 3.70
CA GLY A 95 6.30 -3.04 2.51
C GLY A 95 7.76 -3.26 2.85
N VAL A 96 8.55 -3.46 1.82
CA VAL A 96 10.02 -3.51 1.91
C VAL A 96 10.55 -2.11 1.68
N HIS A 97 11.26 -1.59 2.67
CA HIS A 97 11.76 -0.22 2.71
C HIS A 97 13.25 -0.18 2.37
N HIS A 98 13.70 0.84 1.65
CA HIS A 98 15.12 1.11 1.44
C HIS A 98 15.69 1.82 2.66
N ILE A 99 16.73 1.27 3.28
CA ILE A 99 17.42 1.88 4.43
C ILE A 99 18.04 3.22 3.98
N LYS A 100 18.83 3.21 2.90
CA LYS A 100 19.22 4.41 2.19
C LYS A 100 18.30 4.62 0.99
N ALA A 101 17.62 5.76 0.94
CA ALA A 101 16.63 6.04 -0.09
C ALA A 101 17.23 6.00 -1.50
N LEU A 102 16.46 5.52 -2.47
CA LEU A 102 16.85 5.51 -3.89
C LEU A 102 17.19 6.91 -4.39
N SER A 103 16.46 7.93 -3.96
CA SER A 103 16.71 9.33 -4.27
C SER A 103 18.06 9.84 -3.75
N GLN A 104 18.64 9.17 -2.76
CA GLN A 104 19.95 9.47 -2.18
C GLN A 104 21.06 8.52 -2.66
N GLY A 105 20.83 7.82 -3.76
CA GLY A 105 21.78 6.86 -4.32
C GLY A 105 21.82 5.50 -3.65
N GLY A 106 20.77 5.12 -2.91
CA GLY A 106 20.64 3.80 -2.32
C GLY A 106 20.50 2.70 -3.37
N ALA A 107 21.10 1.54 -3.10
CA ALA A 107 21.00 0.38 -3.98
C ALA A 107 19.80 -0.51 -3.66
N SER A 108 19.32 -1.26 -4.65
CA SER A 108 18.30 -2.31 -4.47
C SER A 108 18.95 -3.66 -4.12
N ALA A 109 19.84 -3.64 -3.14
CA ALA A 109 20.49 -4.83 -2.61
C ALA A 109 19.81 -5.28 -1.33
N ALA A 110 19.82 -6.59 -1.03
CA ALA A 110 19.20 -7.15 0.18
C ALA A 110 19.73 -6.50 1.47
N THR A 111 21.00 -6.08 1.48
CA THR A 111 21.62 -5.36 2.61
C THR A 111 21.07 -3.95 2.83
N ASN A 112 20.44 -3.35 1.82
CA ASN A 112 19.82 -2.02 1.89
C ASN A 112 18.30 -2.08 2.00
N LEU A 113 17.70 -3.25 2.15
CA LEU A 113 16.27 -3.45 2.24
C LEU A 113 15.89 -3.99 3.61
N ILE A 114 14.79 -3.49 4.13
CA ILE A 114 14.22 -3.93 5.41
C ILE A 114 12.70 -4.07 5.27
N PRO A 115 12.12 -5.23 5.63
CA PRO A 115 10.68 -5.39 5.62
C PRO A 115 10.09 -4.75 6.88
N LEU A 116 9.10 -3.89 6.70
CA LEU A 116 8.43 -3.16 7.77
C LEU A 116 6.92 -3.23 7.62
N CYS A 117 6.21 -3.38 8.75
CA CYS A 117 4.77 -3.16 8.76
C CYS A 117 4.46 -1.66 8.60
N SER A 118 3.23 -1.34 8.22
CA SER A 118 2.81 0.04 7.98
C SER A 118 3.06 0.95 9.18
N LYS A 119 2.84 0.46 10.40
CA LYS A 119 3.07 1.20 11.63
C LYS A 119 4.55 1.53 11.84
N CYS A 120 5.44 0.55 11.70
CA CYS A 120 6.88 0.75 11.85
C CYS A 120 7.46 1.62 10.73
N HIS A 121 6.97 1.47 9.51
CA HIS A 121 7.36 2.30 8.37
C HIS A 121 7.00 3.77 8.61
N ASN A 122 5.77 4.04 9.03
CA ASN A 122 5.31 5.39 9.34
C ASN A 122 6.09 6.03 10.49
N ALA A 123 6.48 5.25 11.50
CA ALA A 123 7.31 5.74 12.60
C ALA A 123 8.71 6.17 12.13
N ILE A 124 9.32 5.41 11.24
CA ILE A 124 10.62 5.76 10.64
C ILE A 124 10.52 7.01 9.78
N ASP A 125 9.50 7.13 8.97
CA ASP A 125 9.28 8.31 8.12
C ASP A 125 9.00 9.57 8.95
N ALA A 126 8.27 9.43 10.06
CA ALA A 126 8.05 10.52 11.00
C ALA A 126 9.36 10.98 11.68
N GLU A 127 10.22 10.04 12.06
CA GLU A 127 11.53 10.35 12.64
C GLU A 127 12.45 11.04 11.64
N ARG A 128 12.48 10.59 10.38
CA ARG A 128 13.23 11.24 9.29
C ARG A 128 12.79 12.69 9.10
N ARG A 129 11.49 12.94 9.12
CA ARG A 129 10.95 14.31 8.98
C ARG A 129 11.33 15.23 10.15
N ARG A 130 11.47 14.70 11.36
CA ARG A 130 11.93 15.46 12.53
C ARG A 130 13.42 15.82 12.45
N ARG A 131 14.24 14.96 11.86
CA ARG A 131 15.68 15.18 11.71
C ARG A 131 16.06 16.02 10.50
N GLY A 132 15.19 16.12 9.52
CA GLY A 132 15.37 16.93 8.31
C GLY A 132 14.75 18.29 8.48
#